data_89342d9c4f7f1f901b15dad3092a1cd2
#
_entry.id   89342d9c4f7f1f901b15dad3092a1cd2
#
_cell.length_a   1.000
_cell.length_b   1.000
_cell.length_c   1.000
_cell.angle_alpha   90.00
_cell.angle_beta   90.00
_cell.angle_gamma   90.00
#
_symmetry.space_group_name_H-M   'P 1'
#
loop_
_entity.id
_entity.type
_entity.pdbx_description
1 polymer ?
#
loop_
_entity_poly.entity_id
_entity_poly.type
_entity_poly.pdbx_seq_one_letter_code
_entity_poly.pdbx_strand_id
1 'polypeptide(L)'
;RRQRQMCIRDSLESQEKKTEPQASETLNNEVQVQSAVQNIEPAPKVETNSKPEVTNDLMDLENYITKKEPTEEDLEIAKQKMQDVLEGRVQVGQKAMINSRADLNQLVPFKYKWAWQKYLDGSANHWMPQEVNMNADIALWKDPDGLTDDERMIVKRSLGFFSTADSLVANNIVLAVYRLITNPECRQYLLRQAFEEAIHTHAYQYCVESLGMDEGEIFNMYREVPCVEKKASWGLKYTKQLEDPSFETGTPEKDKEFLSNLIAYYCVLEGMFFYCGFSQILSMGRRNKMTGVSEQFQYIMRDESMHVNFGIDVINTIINENPHLWDDDMKKRAKDMIIEGTNLEIEYARDTMPRGVLGMNAKVMEDYLKFICNRRLQQIGLAEEYTGVENPFPWMSEIMDLKKEKNFFETRVIDYQVGGALN
;
A
#
# COMPACT_ATOMS: atom_id res chain seq x y z
N ARG A 1 10.00 -26.23 -4.29
CA ARG A 1 9.58 -26.79 -5.61
C ARG A 1 8.54 -27.92 -5.48
N ARG A 2 8.55 -28.80 -4.46
CA ARG A 2 7.56 -29.87 -4.31
C ARG A 2 6.18 -29.42 -3.77
N GLN A 3 6.11 -28.36 -2.96
CA GLN A 3 4.83 -27.85 -2.44
C GLN A 3 4.04 -27.02 -3.46
N ARG A 4 4.70 -26.33 -4.41
CA ARG A 4 4.01 -25.61 -5.50
C ARG A 4 3.40 -26.51 -6.57
N GLN A 5 3.86 -27.74 -6.70
CA GLN A 5 3.27 -28.71 -7.65
C GLN A 5 2.00 -29.39 -7.13
N MET A 6 1.77 -29.39 -5.81
CA MET A 6 0.56 -29.99 -5.23
C MET A 6 -0.68 -29.10 -5.36
N CYS A 7 -0.52 -27.77 -5.22
CA CYS A 7 -1.66 -26.84 -5.33
C CYS A 7 -2.21 -26.69 -6.76
N ILE A 8 -1.40 -26.99 -7.80
CA ILE A 8 -1.83 -26.90 -9.20
C ILE A 8 -2.57 -28.16 -9.66
N ARG A 9 -2.35 -29.30 -9.01
CA ARG A 9 -2.98 -30.57 -9.40
C ARG A 9 -4.43 -30.72 -8.92
N ASP A 10 -4.75 -30.11 -7.76
CA ASP A 10 -6.09 -30.17 -7.18
C ASP A 10 -7.10 -29.24 -7.88
N SER A 11 -6.63 -28.23 -8.61
CA SER A 11 -7.49 -27.33 -9.40
C SER A 11 -7.90 -27.87 -10.77
N LEU A 12 -7.21 -28.89 -11.28
CA LEU A 12 -7.49 -29.43 -12.62
C LEU A 12 -8.40 -30.66 -12.60
N GLU A 13 -8.57 -31.33 -11.46
CA GLU A 13 -9.44 -32.53 -11.35
C GLU A 13 -10.91 -32.23 -10.98
N SER A 14 -11.26 -30.94 -10.69
CA SER A 14 -12.64 -30.56 -10.34
C SER A 14 -13.50 -30.06 -11.49
N GLN A 15 -12.99 -29.98 -12.72
CA GLN A 15 -13.72 -29.43 -13.87
C GLN A 15 -14.31 -30.46 -14.87
N GLU A 16 -14.18 -31.74 -14.64
CA GLU A 16 -14.64 -32.75 -15.62
C GLU A 16 -15.93 -33.54 -15.24
N LYS A 17 -16.81 -32.99 -14.43
CA LYS A 17 -18.16 -33.60 -14.28
C LYS A 17 -19.22 -32.55 -14.07
N LYS A 18 -19.88 -32.09 -15.14
CA LYS A 18 -21.32 -31.84 -15.24
C LYS A 18 -21.70 -31.24 -16.60
N THR A 19 -22.19 -32.07 -17.48
CA THR A 19 -23.14 -31.73 -18.56
C THR A 19 -24.39 -32.52 -18.31
N GLU A 20 -25.52 -31.95 -18.20
CA GLU A 20 -26.66 -31.80 -19.10
C GLU A 20 -27.89 -31.19 -18.44
N PRO A 21 -28.82 -30.56 -19.18
CA PRO A 21 -29.81 -29.63 -18.65
C PRO A 21 -31.20 -30.27 -18.48
N GLN A 22 -31.97 -29.82 -17.48
CA GLN A 22 -33.43 -29.95 -17.52
C GLN A 22 -34.10 -28.65 -17.10
N ALA A 23 -35.07 -28.28 -17.92
CA ALA A 23 -35.87 -27.08 -17.88
C ALA A 23 -37.00 -27.14 -16.85
N SER A 24 -37.51 -25.95 -16.52
CA SER A 24 -38.82 -25.60 -15.96
C SER A 24 -39.13 -26.02 -14.52
N GLU A 25 -39.23 -25.02 -13.65
CA GLU A 25 -40.47 -24.68 -12.95
C GLU A 25 -40.31 -23.42 -12.14
N THR A 26 -40.91 -22.37 -12.61
CA THR A 26 -41.20 -21.13 -11.88
C THR A 26 -42.44 -21.33 -11.00
N LEU A 27 -42.43 -20.62 -9.86
CA LEU A 27 -43.53 -20.29 -8.96
C LEU A 27 -43.56 -21.03 -7.60
N ASN A 28 -43.58 -20.18 -6.56
CA ASN A 28 -43.93 -20.45 -5.17
C ASN A 28 -42.76 -20.75 -4.18
N ASN A 29 -42.11 -19.68 -3.77
CA ASN A 29 -41.35 -19.74 -2.48
C ASN A 29 -41.33 -18.36 -1.77
N GLU A 30 -42.47 -17.74 -1.55
CA GLU A 30 -42.56 -16.54 -0.67
C GLU A 30 -43.32 -16.79 0.66
N VAL A 31 -43.59 -18.03 1.04
CA VAL A 31 -44.40 -18.32 2.25
C VAL A 31 -43.72 -19.29 3.23
N GLN A 32 -42.43 -19.57 3.13
CA GLN A 32 -41.80 -20.53 4.06
C GLN A 32 -40.64 -19.98 4.94
N VAL A 33 -40.43 -18.68 4.98
CA VAL A 33 -39.38 -18.11 5.86
C VAL A 33 -39.90 -17.68 7.24
N GLN A 34 -41.20 -17.69 7.49
CA GLN A 34 -41.78 -17.27 8.79
C GLN A 34 -42.08 -18.39 9.79
N SER A 35 -41.85 -19.67 9.47
CA SER A 35 -42.14 -20.79 10.39
C SER A 35 -40.92 -21.52 10.96
N ALA A 36 -39.72 -21.07 10.68
CA ALA A 36 -38.50 -21.73 11.18
C ALA A 36 -37.90 -21.13 12.46
N VAL A 37 -38.55 -20.17 13.09
CA VAL A 37 -38.02 -19.48 14.30
C VAL A 37 -38.69 -20.00 15.61
N GLN A 38 -39.57 -20.98 15.55
CA GLN A 38 -40.34 -21.38 16.75
C GLN A 38 -40.00 -22.75 17.39
N ASN A 39 -38.89 -23.41 17.00
CA ASN A 39 -38.50 -24.64 17.69
C ASN A 39 -36.96 -24.68 17.93
N ILE A 40 -36.47 -23.75 18.75
CA ILE A 40 -35.22 -23.92 19.46
C ILE A 40 -35.56 -24.19 20.89
N GLU A 41 -35.50 -25.47 21.30
CA GLU A 41 -35.53 -25.82 22.73
C GLU A 41 -34.44 -25.05 23.47
N PRO A 42 -34.75 -24.46 24.64
CA PRO A 42 -33.72 -23.80 25.43
C PRO A 42 -32.67 -24.83 25.84
N ALA A 43 -31.42 -24.54 25.56
CA ALA A 43 -30.30 -25.30 26.06
C ALA A 43 -30.44 -25.53 27.59
N PRO A 44 -30.04 -26.71 28.10
CA PRO A 44 -30.18 -27.02 29.51
C PRO A 44 -29.45 -25.95 30.33
N LYS A 45 -30.15 -25.39 31.31
CA LYS A 45 -29.57 -24.48 32.31
C LYS A 45 -28.43 -25.23 32.98
N VAL A 46 -27.22 -24.83 32.69
CA VAL A 46 -26.07 -25.16 33.50
C VAL A 46 -26.30 -24.49 34.83
N GLU A 47 -26.60 -25.29 35.85
CA GLU A 47 -26.61 -24.81 37.23
C GLU A 47 -25.21 -24.22 37.50
N THR A 48 -25.16 -22.92 37.61
CA THR A 48 -24.01 -22.20 38.15
C THR A 48 -23.99 -22.44 39.66
N ASN A 49 -23.53 -23.60 40.03
CA ASN A 49 -23.09 -23.82 41.40
C ASN A 49 -21.68 -23.24 41.52
N SER A 50 -21.55 -22.37 42.48
CA SER A 50 -20.37 -21.66 42.92
C SER A 50 -19.89 -20.57 42.01
N LYS A 51 -20.16 -19.30 42.39
CA LYS A 51 -19.19 -18.21 42.15
C LYS A 51 -17.82 -18.78 42.46
N PRO A 52 -16.84 -18.69 41.59
CA PRO A 52 -15.48 -18.78 42.05
C PRO A 52 -15.35 -17.64 43.08
N GLU A 53 -15.12 -18.00 44.33
CA GLU A 53 -14.50 -17.08 45.26
C GLU A 53 -13.33 -16.50 44.47
N VAL A 54 -13.42 -15.21 44.20
CA VAL A 54 -12.24 -14.43 43.82
C VAL A 54 -11.37 -14.50 45.05
N THR A 55 -10.63 -15.59 45.16
CA THR A 55 -9.59 -15.70 46.16
C THR A 55 -8.69 -14.49 45.94
N ASN A 56 -8.32 -13.90 47.04
CA ASN A 56 -7.47 -12.72 47.18
C ASN A 56 -6.06 -12.88 46.56
N ASP A 57 -5.91 -13.46 45.38
CA ASP A 57 -4.64 -13.60 44.67
C ASP A 57 -4.02 -12.23 44.32
N LEU A 58 -4.86 -11.19 44.14
CA LEU A 58 -4.36 -9.82 44.01
C LEU A 58 -3.80 -9.26 45.32
N MET A 59 -4.40 -9.63 46.47
CA MET A 59 -3.85 -9.24 47.78
C MET A 59 -2.60 -10.03 48.14
N ASP A 60 -2.46 -11.26 47.67
CA ASP A 60 -1.22 -12.03 47.80
C ASP A 60 -0.10 -11.50 46.90
N LEU A 61 -0.41 -10.99 45.71
CA LEU A 61 0.56 -10.32 44.85
C LEU A 61 1.06 -8.98 45.44
N GLU A 62 0.15 -8.18 46.04
CA GLU A 62 0.56 -6.96 46.74
C GLU A 62 1.39 -7.28 47.99
N ASN A 63 1.07 -8.34 48.71
CA ASN A 63 1.86 -8.82 49.87
C ASN A 63 3.20 -9.45 49.42
N TYR A 64 3.28 -10.03 48.23
CA TYR A 64 4.52 -10.57 47.70
C TYR A 64 5.47 -9.47 47.20
N ILE A 65 4.92 -8.37 46.65
CA ILE A 65 5.68 -7.21 46.24
C ILE A 65 6.16 -6.34 47.40
N THR A 66 5.43 -6.33 48.52
CA THR A 66 5.71 -5.42 49.64
C THR A 66 6.56 -6.00 50.78
N LYS A 67 7.03 -7.24 50.74
CA LYS A 67 7.64 -7.89 51.91
C LYS A 67 9.08 -8.45 51.79
N LYS A 68 9.78 -8.22 50.69
CA LYS A 68 11.19 -8.50 50.64
C LYS A 68 11.95 -7.27 50.19
N GLU A 69 12.65 -6.62 51.08
CA GLU A 69 13.70 -5.73 50.65
C GLU A 69 14.64 -6.55 49.74
N PRO A 70 14.95 -6.03 48.51
CA PRO A 70 15.81 -6.76 47.61
C PRO A 70 17.16 -7.03 48.29
N THR A 71 17.63 -8.25 48.18
CA THR A 71 18.95 -8.61 48.71
C THR A 71 20.04 -7.88 47.93
N GLU A 72 21.26 -7.76 48.52
CA GLU A 72 22.41 -7.19 47.80
C GLU A 72 22.68 -7.93 46.48
N GLU A 73 22.42 -9.24 46.46
CA GLU A 73 22.56 -10.08 45.26
C GLU A 73 21.47 -9.73 44.20
N ASP A 74 20.22 -9.48 44.60
CA ASP A 74 19.14 -9.04 43.71
C ASP A 74 19.45 -7.66 43.10
N LEU A 75 20.04 -6.77 43.91
CA LEU A 75 20.46 -5.44 43.47
C LEU A 75 21.67 -5.51 42.49
N GLU A 76 22.64 -6.39 42.72
CA GLU A 76 23.75 -6.58 41.78
C GLU A 76 23.31 -7.23 40.48
N ILE A 77 22.40 -8.23 40.53
CA ILE A 77 21.80 -8.82 39.32
C ILE A 77 21.00 -7.77 38.55
N ALA A 78 20.22 -6.92 39.22
CA ALA A 78 19.47 -5.83 38.58
C ALA A 78 20.41 -4.77 37.95
N LYS A 79 21.49 -4.42 38.65
CA LYS A 79 22.53 -3.51 38.12
C LYS A 79 23.21 -4.10 36.89
N GLN A 80 23.62 -5.39 36.96
CA GLN A 80 24.23 -6.06 35.82
C GLN A 80 23.31 -6.13 34.64
N LYS A 81 22.02 -6.52 34.82
CA LYS A 81 21.03 -6.50 33.75
C LYS A 81 20.80 -5.11 33.19
N MET A 82 20.78 -4.08 34.04
CA MET A 82 20.65 -2.70 33.61
C MET A 82 21.88 -2.22 32.83
N GLN A 83 23.07 -2.66 33.24
CA GLN A 83 24.33 -2.41 32.55
C GLN A 83 24.36 -3.09 31.17
N ASP A 84 23.98 -4.36 31.10
CA ASP A 84 23.89 -5.12 29.84
C ASP A 84 22.88 -4.46 28.87
N VAL A 85 21.73 -3.98 29.38
CA VAL A 85 20.73 -3.21 28.59
C VAL A 85 21.32 -1.87 28.15
N LEU A 86 22.06 -1.18 28.99
CA LEU A 86 22.69 0.10 28.66
C LEU A 86 23.84 -0.05 27.65
N GLU A 87 24.65 -1.13 27.77
CA GLU A 87 25.69 -1.45 26.82
C GLU A 87 25.20 -1.88 25.46
N GLY A 88 24.01 -2.54 25.40
CA GLY A 88 23.31 -2.87 24.17
C GLY A 88 22.59 -1.69 23.49
N ARG A 89 22.39 -0.56 24.20
CA ARG A 89 21.71 0.63 23.67
C ARG A 89 22.68 1.61 23.05
N VAL A 90 22.42 2.00 21.80
CA VAL A 90 23.19 3.05 21.13
C VAL A 90 22.71 4.45 21.55
N GLN A 91 23.64 5.40 21.52
CA GLN A 91 23.27 6.81 21.67
C GLN A 91 22.44 7.27 20.49
N VAL A 92 21.56 8.27 20.69
CA VAL A 92 20.68 8.81 19.64
C VAL A 92 21.47 9.15 18.37
N GLY A 93 22.63 9.80 18.51
CA GLY A 93 23.47 10.18 17.37
C GLY A 93 24.05 8.98 16.58
N GLN A 94 24.15 7.81 17.22
CA GLN A 94 24.67 6.58 16.60
C GLN A 94 23.60 5.78 15.85
N LYS A 95 22.31 6.10 16.04
CA LYS A 95 21.26 5.53 15.22
C LYS A 95 21.50 5.92 13.76
N ALA A 96 21.41 4.96 12.85
CA ALA A 96 21.52 5.16 11.41
C ALA A 96 20.30 4.56 10.71
N MET A 97 20.03 5.01 9.51
CA MET A 97 18.93 4.51 8.69
C MET A 97 19.13 3.04 8.31
N ILE A 98 20.34 2.74 7.85
CA ILE A 98 20.81 1.39 7.49
C ILE A 98 22.07 1.06 8.30
N ASN A 99 22.35 -0.23 8.43
CA ASN A 99 23.57 -0.74 9.10
C ASN A 99 23.71 -0.28 10.57
N SER A 100 22.63 0.13 11.21
CA SER A 100 22.60 0.49 12.61
C SER A 100 22.70 -0.78 13.47
N ARG A 101 23.45 -0.68 14.57
CA ARG A 101 23.52 -1.73 15.61
C ARG A 101 22.51 -1.50 16.74
N ALA A 102 21.58 -0.55 16.58
CA ALA A 102 20.56 -0.28 17.57
C ALA A 102 19.71 -1.53 17.81
N ASP A 103 19.32 -1.75 19.05
CA ASP A 103 18.28 -2.72 19.38
C ASP A 103 16.99 -2.35 18.64
N LEU A 104 16.36 -3.33 18.02
CA LEU A 104 15.09 -3.17 17.30
C LEU A 104 13.97 -2.61 18.18
N ASN A 105 14.04 -2.81 19.50
CA ASN A 105 13.12 -2.28 20.48
C ASN A 105 13.50 -0.86 20.97
N GLN A 106 14.60 -0.31 20.50
CA GLN A 106 15.06 1.02 20.88
C GLN A 106 14.35 2.12 20.09
N LEU A 107 13.04 2.21 20.21
CA LEU A 107 12.26 3.26 19.55
C LEU A 107 12.61 4.64 20.16
N VAL A 108 12.59 4.77 21.47
CA VAL A 108 12.91 6.02 22.17
C VAL A 108 14.34 6.00 22.76
N PRO A 109 15.02 7.15 22.74
CA PRO A 109 14.62 8.43 22.16
C PRO A 109 14.72 8.45 20.64
N PHE A 110 13.80 9.20 20.00
CA PHE A 110 13.72 9.31 18.54
C PHE A 110 14.92 10.12 17.97
N LYS A 111 15.58 9.57 16.95
CA LYS A 111 16.47 10.33 16.07
C LYS A 111 15.69 10.91 14.88
N TYR A 112 14.85 10.10 14.26
CA TYR A 112 14.07 10.47 13.06
C TYR A 112 12.61 10.76 13.46
N LYS A 113 12.41 11.89 14.16
CA LYS A 113 11.06 12.31 14.58
C LYS A 113 10.10 12.46 13.40
N TRP A 114 10.62 12.83 12.23
CA TRP A 114 9.83 12.95 11.00
C TRP A 114 9.20 11.60 10.58
N ALA A 115 9.93 10.48 10.70
CA ALA A 115 9.41 9.16 10.36
C ALA A 115 8.30 8.74 11.34
N TRP A 116 8.50 9.02 12.63
CA TRP A 116 7.46 8.78 13.64
C TRP A 116 6.21 9.62 13.39
N GLN A 117 6.38 10.91 13.03
CA GLN A 117 5.25 11.76 12.68
C GLN A 117 4.50 11.22 11.46
N LYS A 118 5.19 10.82 10.40
CA LYS A 118 4.54 10.19 9.23
C LYS A 118 3.76 8.92 9.58
N TYR A 119 4.29 8.11 10.52
CA TYR A 119 3.55 6.95 11.02
C TYR A 119 2.24 7.37 11.73
N LEU A 120 2.28 8.41 12.55
CA LEU A 120 1.07 8.93 13.19
C LEU A 120 0.07 9.50 12.18
N ASP A 121 0.57 10.25 11.21
CA ASP A 121 -0.23 10.87 10.16
C ASP A 121 -0.91 9.78 9.28
N GLY A 122 -0.18 8.78 8.84
CA GLY A 122 -0.73 7.64 8.11
C GLY A 122 -1.74 6.84 8.95
N SER A 123 -1.46 6.66 10.24
CA SER A 123 -2.38 5.96 11.14
C SER A 123 -3.67 6.74 11.43
N ALA A 124 -3.65 8.06 11.30
CA ALA A 124 -4.83 8.91 11.41
C ALA A 124 -5.72 8.85 10.16
N ASN A 125 -5.16 8.50 8.99
CA ASN A 125 -5.89 8.30 7.76
C ASN A 125 -6.44 6.87 7.72
N HIS A 126 -7.76 6.73 7.89
CA HIS A 126 -8.43 5.42 7.90
C HIS A 126 -9.63 5.43 6.98
N TRP A 127 -9.68 4.47 6.07
CA TRP A 127 -10.79 4.28 5.15
C TRP A 127 -10.91 2.81 4.77
N MET A 128 -12.09 2.42 4.27
CA MET A 128 -12.36 1.05 3.83
C MET A 128 -13.08 1.06 2.49
N PRO A 129 -12.66 0.22 1.53
CA PRO A 129 -13.23 0.20 0.18
C PRO A 129 -14.74 0.02 0.12
N GLN A 130 -15.30 -0.82 1.00
CA GLN A 130 -16.74 -1.13 1.00
C GLN A 130 -17.64 0.04 1.42
N GLU A 131 -17.06 1.09 1.98
CA GLU A 131 -17.82 2.28 2.40
C GLU A 131 -18.08 3.24 1.24
N VAL A 132 -17.38 3.06 0.12
CA VAL A 132 -17.57 3.85 -1.08
C VAL A 132 -18.77 3.31 -1.88
N ASN A 133 -19.69 4.22 -2.23
CA ASN A 133 -20.91 3.86 -2.96
C ASN A 133 -20.65 3.68 -4.46
N MET A 134 -20.75 2.46 -4.97
CA MET A 134 -20.51 2.10 -6.37
C MET A 134 -21.79 2.08 -7.23
N ASN A 135 -22.98 2.36 -6.69
CA ASN A 135 -24.24 2.18 -7.42
C ASN A 135 -24.35 3.00 -8.72
N ALA A 136 -23.90 4.25 -8.70
CA ALA A 136 -23.89 5.11 -9.87
C ALA A 136 -22.92 4.56 -10.95
N ASP A 137 -21.76 4.07 -10.53
CA ASP A 137 -20.75 3.51 -11.42
C ASP A 137 -21.21 2.19 -12.05
N ILE A 138 -21.90 1.33 -11.28
CA ILE A 138 -22.51 0.09 -11.76
C ILE A 138 -23.54 0.39 -12.84
N ALA A 139 -24.41 1.38 -12.62
CA ALA A 139 -25.41 1.80 -13.60
C ALA A 139 -24.76 2.33 -14.88
N LEU A 140 -23.76 3.21 -14.74
CA LEU A 140 -23.04 3.82 -15.86
C LEU A 140 -22.20 2.77 -16.64
N TRP A 141 -21.60 1.80 -15.95
CA TRP A 141 -20.83 0.72 -16.57
C TRP A 141 -21.71 -0.23 -17.39
N LYS A 142 -22.92 -0.51 -16.93
CA LYS A 142 -23.90 -1.37 -17.62
C LYS A 142 -24.59 -0.69 -18.78
N ASP A 143 -24.64 0.64 -18.79
CA ASP A 143 -25.21 1.41 -19.88
C ASP A 143 -24.29 1.37 -21.12
N PRO A 144 -24.71 0.84 -22.28
CA PRO A 144 -23.88 0.81 -23.49
C PRO A 144 -23.41 2.19 -23.95
N ASP A 145 -24.21 3.22 -23.73
CA ASP A 145 -23.94 4.62 -24.12
C ASP A 145 -23.34 5.45 -22.96
N GLY A 146 -23.20 4.88 -21.78
CA GLY A 146 -22.72 5.56 -20.57
C GLY A 146 -21.25 6.01 -20.64
N LEU A 147 -20.39 5.13 -21.15
CA LEU A 147 -18.95 5.36 -21.30
C LEU A 147 -18.52 5.04 -22.73
N THR A 148 -17.57 5.82 -23.24
CA THR A 148 -16.89 5.50 -24.50
C THR A 148 -15.97 4.29 -24.31
N ASP A 149 -15.56 3.67 -25.42
CA ASP A 149 -14.60 2.55 -25.40
C ASP A 149 -13.28 2.94 -24.73
N ASP A 150 -12.78 4.17 -24.98
CA ASP A 150 -11.56 4.68 -24.37
C ASP A 150 -11.72 4.90 -22.87
N GLU A 151 -12.87 5.41 -22.41
CA GLU A 151 -13.16 5.54 -20.98
C GLU A 151 -13.23 4.15 -20.29
N ARG A 152 -13.84 3.16 -20.92
CA ARG A 152 -13.85 1.78 -20.42
C ARG A 152 -12.45 1.17 -20.39
N MET A 153 -11.65 1.44 -21.43
CA MET A 153 -10.26 0.98 -21.49
C MET A 153 -9.41 1.59 -20.37
N ILE A 154 -9.56 2.88 -20.09
CA ILE A 154 -8.89 3.56 -18.97
C ILE A 154 -9.19 2.84 -17.66
N VAL A 155 -10.46 2.58 -17.34
CA VAL A 155 -10.84 1.90 -16.10
C VAL A 155 -10.24 0.51 -16.01
N LYS A 156 -10.37 -0.31 -17.06
CA LYS A 156 -9.83 -1.67 -17.10
C LYS A 156 -8.31 -1.69 -16.96
N ARG A 157 -7.60 -0.85 -17.72
CA ARG A 157 -6.13 -0.79 -17.71
C ARG A 157 -5.58 -0.29 -16.37
N SER A 158 -6.25 0.70 -15.78
CA SER A 158 -5.87 1.20 -14.46
C SER A 158 -6.03 0.10 -13.41
N LEU A 159 -7.19 -0.54 -13.31
CA LEU A 159 -7.42 -1.61 -12.34
C LEU A 159 -6.45 -2.79 -12.55
N GLY A 160 -6.20 -3.19 -13.80
CA GLY A 160 -5.28 -4.28 -14.12
C GLY A 160 -3.81 -3.97 -13.79
N PHE A 161 -3.36 -2.73 -13.97
CA PHE A 161 -2.01 -2.34 -13.60
C PHE A 161 -1.86 -2.18 -12.09
N PHE A 162 -2.73 -1.41 -11.44
CA PHE A 162 -2.63 -1.09 -10.01
C PHE A 162 -2.70 -2.34 -9.13
N SER A 163 -3.60 -3.28 -9.41
CA SER A 163 -3.71 -4.52 -8.65
C SER A 163 -2.42 -5.37 -8.65
N THR A 164 -1.66 -5.30 -9.76
CA THR A 164 -0.36 -5.97 -9.87
C THR A 164 0.73 -5.16 -9.18
N ALA A 165 0.74 -3.84 -9.39
CA ALA A 165 1.77 -2.95 -8.88
C ALA A 165 1.81 -2.99 -7.35
N ASP A 166 0.67 -2.82 -6.66
CA ASP A 166 0.60 -2.81 -5.20
C ASP A 166 0.98 -4.16 -4.58
N SER A 167 0.69 -5.26 -5.27
CA SER A 167 1.18 -6.58 -4.84
C SER A 167 2.71 -6.69 -4.90
N LEU A 168 3.34 -6.13 -5.94
CA LEU A 168 4.81 -6.06 -6.05
C LEU A 168 5.41 -5.13 -4.99
N VAL A 169 4.75 -4.01 -4.77
CA VAL A 169 5.10 -2.99 -3.77
C VAL A 169 5.08 -3.60 -2.36
N ALA A 170 3.97 -4.21 -1.96
CA ALA A 170 3.83 -4.87 -0.66
C ALA A 170 4.92 -5.94 -0.42
N ASN A 171 5.20 -6.77 -1.44
CA ASN A 171 6.26 -7.77 -1.35
C ASN A 171 7.64 -7.14 -1.16
N ASN A 172 7.98 -6.08 -1.91
CA ASN A 172 9.25 -5.40 -1.76
C ASN A 172 9.40 -4.75 -0.37
N ILE A 173 8.33 -4.15 0.18
CA ILE A 173 8.38 -3.61 1.55
C ILE A 173 8.73 -4.72 2.54
N VAL A 174 7.97 -5.81 2.54
CA VAL A 174 8.07 -6.84 3.58
C VAL A 174 9.34 -7.67 3.44
N LEU A 175 9.71 -8.07 2.22
CA LEU A 175 10.80 -9.00 1.98
C LEU A 175 12.18 -8.32 1.87
N ALA A 176 12.22 -7.05 1.49
CA ALA A 176 13.47 -6.32 1.27
C ALA A 176 13.60 -5.09 2.18
N VAL A 177 12.78 -4.05 1.96
CA VAL A 177 12.98 -2.74 2.58
C VAL A 177 12.91 -2.80 4.10
N TYR A 178 11.88 -3.44 4.66
CA TYR A 178 11.71 -3.59 6.11
C TYR A 178 12.89 -4.29 6.79
N ARG A 179 13.47 -5.28 6.14
CA ARG A 179 14.61 -6.02 6.66
C ARG A 179 15.89 -5.19 6.69
N LEU A 180 16.11 -4.39 5.64
CA LEU A 180 17.35 -3.64 5.42
C LEU A 180 17.33 -2.24 6.08
N ILE A 181 16.16 -1.65 6.29
CA ILE A 181 16.00 -0.46 7.13
C ILE A 181 16.06 -0.88 8.58
N THR A 182 17.12 -0.51 9.29
CA THR A 182 17.37 -0.94 10.68
C THR A 182 16.86 0.06 11.72
N ASN A 183 16.35 1.20 11.27
CA ASN A 183 15.82 2.23 12.15
C ASN A 183 14.39 1.90 12.64
N PRO A 184 14.15 1.88 13.97
CA PRO A 184 12.84 1.50 14.50
C PRO A 184 11.70 2.44 14.12
N GLU A 185 11.93 3.75 14.05
CA GLU A 185 10.91 4.74 13.69
C GLU A 185 10.42 4.51 12.25
N CYS A 186 11.34 4.26 11.33
CA CYS A 186 11.01 3.98 9.93
C CYS A 186 10.29 2.63 9.78
N ARG A 187 10.66 1.62 10.57
CA ARG A 187 9.97 0.32 10.55
C ARG A 187 8.50 0.41 10.93
N GLN A 188 8.13 1.29 11.87
CA GLN A 188 6.72 1.51 12.19
C GLN A 188 5.95 2.04 10.98
N TYR A 189 6.54 2.99 10.25
CA TYR A 189 5.92 3.50 9.04
C TYR A 189 5.83 2.44 7.93
N LEU A 190 6.87 1.65 7.71
CA LEU A 190 6.87 0.59 6.70
C LEU A 190 5.81 -0.48 6.96
N LEU A 191 5.51 -0.81 8.23
CA LEU A 191 4.39 -1.69 8.58
C LEU A 191 3.04 -1.04 8.26
N ARG A 192 2.92 0.26 8.50
CA ARG A 192 1.71 1.01 8.13
C ARG A 192 1.54 1.04 6.62
N GLN A 193 2.59 1.36 5.87
CA GLN A 193 2.58 1.34 4.41
C GLN A 193 2.16 -0.03 3.86
N ALA A 194 2.76 -1.12 4.34
CA ALA A 194 2.39 -2.47 3.92
C ALA A 194 0.91 -2.81 4.19
N PHE A 195 0.33 -2.27 5.25
CA PHE A 195 -1.09 -2.38 5.53
C PHE A 195 -1.94 -1.58 4.51
N GLU A 196 -1.52 -0.37 4.16
CA GLU A 196 -2.20 0.47 3.17
C GLU A 196 -2.23 -0.20 1.80
N GLU A 197 -1.13 -0.84 1.37
CA GLU A 197 -1.08 -1.63 0.12
C GLU A 197 -2.10 -2.78 0.10
N ALA A 198 -2.35 -3.40 1.24
CA ALA A 198 -3.38 -4.43 1.35
C ALA A 198 -4.80 -3.84 1.21
N ILE A 199 -5.04 -2.63 1.71
CA ILE A 199 -6.30 -1.89 1.50
C ILE A 199 -6.46 -1.49 0.03
N HIS A 200 -5.39 -1.03 -0.63
CA HIS A 200 -5.40 -0.68 -2.05
C HIS A 200 -5.75 -1.89 -2.92
N THR A 201 -5.11 -3.03 -2.69
CA THR A 201 -5.44 -4.29 -3.38
C THR A 201 -6.92 -4.66 -3.22
N HIS A 202 -7.46 -4.53 -2.00
CA HIS A 202 -8.88 -4.75 -1.74
C HIS A 202 -9.77 -3.74 -2.48
N ALA A 203 -9.35 -2.47 -2.59
CA ALA A 203 -10.11 -1.46 -3.33
C ALA A 203 -10.23 -1.80 -4.81
N TYR A 204 -9.17 -2.28 -5.45
CA TYR A 204 -9.22 -2.71 -6.86
C TYR A 204 -10.11 -3.94 -7.04
N GLN A 205 -9.99 -4.94 -6.16
CA GLN A 205 -10.88 -6.09 -6.17
C GLN A 205 -12.35 -5.66 -6.02
N TYR A 206 -12.64 -4.80 -5.05
CA TYR A 206 -13.99 -4.29 -4.82
C TYR A 206 -14.54 -3.52 -6.04
N CYS A 207 -13.72 -2.76 -6.76
CA CYS A 207 -14.10 -2.12 -8.01
C CYS A 207 -14.42 -3.15 -9.10
N VAL A 208 -13.57 -4.15 -9.31
CA VAL A 208 -13.73 -5.21 -10.32
C VAL A 208 -15.02 -6.00 -10.08
N GLU A 209 -15.23 -6.46 -8.84
CA GLU A 209 -16.43 -7.20 -8.43
C GLU A 209 -17.71 -6.35 -8.58
N SER A 210 -17.69 -5.12 -8.08
CA SER A 210 -18.85 -4.20 -8.14
C SER A 210 -19.30 -3.91 -9.57
N LEU A 211 -18.35 -3.72 -10.48
CA LEU A 211 -18.62 -3.44 -11.89
C LEU A 211 -18.95 -4.72 -12.69
N GLY A 212 -18.77 -5.91 -12.09
CA GLY A 212 -19.00 -7.19 -12.76
C GLY A 212 -18.04 -7.44 -13.91
N MET A 213 -16.77 -7.03 -13.75
CA MET A 213 -15.70 -7.31 -14.71
C MET A 213 -15.20 -8.75 -14.57
N ASP A 214 -14.62 -9.27 -15.63
CA ASP A 214 -13.93 -10.57 -15.58
C ASP A 214 -12.61 -10.40 -14.82
N GLU A 215 -12.51 -11.03 -13.65
CA GLU A 215 -11.32 -10.99 -12.79
C GLU A 215 -10.11 -11.58 -13.51
N GLY A 216 -10.30 -12.64 -14.30
CA GLY A 216 -9.24 -13.27 -15.08
C GLY A 216 -8.67 -12.30 -16.13
N GLU A 217 -9.53 -11.54 -16.83
CA GLU A 217 -9.11 -10.50 -17.77
C GLU A 217 -8.28 -9.41 -17.05
N ILE A 218 -8.80 -8.89 -15.93
CA ILE A 218 -8.19 -7.75 -15.26
C ILE A 218 -6.86 -8.14 -14.60
N PHE A 219 -6.86 -9.20 -13.78
CA PHE A 219 -5.68 -9.57 -12.99
C PHE A 219 -4.58 -10.28 -13.79
N ASN A 220 -4.82 -10.67 -15.05
CA ASN A 220 -3.79 -11.19 -15.95
C ASN A 220 -3.18 -10.13 -16.89
N MET A 221 -3.63 -8.87 -16.84
CA MET A 221 -3.13 -7.82 -17.75
C MET A 221 -1.63 -7.62 -17.67
N TYR A 222 -0.99 -7.87 -16.53
CA TYR A 222 0.46 -7.79 -16.39
C TYR A 222 1.25 -8.81 -17.23
N ARG A 223 0.57 -9.82 -17.78
CA ARG A 223 1.14 -10.83 -18.69
C ARG A 223 0.67 -10.66 -20.13
N GLU A 224 -0.57 -10.19 -20.30
CA GLU A 224 -1.25 -10.21 -21.59
C GLU A 224 -1.21 -8.86 -22.31
N VAL A 225 -1.00 -7.78 -21.55
CA VAL A 225 -1.00 -6.42 -22.08
C VAL A 225 0.42 -5.86 -22.10
N PRO A 226 1.02 -5.66 -23.29
CA PRO A 226 2.45 -5.31 -23.42
C PRO A 226 2.89 -4.08 -22.63
N CYS A 227 2.08 -3.01 -22.58
CA CYS A 227 2.45 -1.80 -21.83
C CYS A 227 2.39 -2.02 -20.30
N VAL A 228 1.50 -2.88 -19.80
CA VAL A 228 1.41 -3.27 -18.38
C VAL A 228 2.56 -4.22 -18.03
N GLU A 229 2.82 -5.22 -18.89
CA GLU A 229 3.91 -6.20 -18.72
C GLU A 229 5.28 -5.49 -18.62
N LYS A 230 5.57 -4.54 -19.50
CA LYS A 230 6.82 -3.77 -19.47
C LYS A 230 7.04 -3.04 -18.15
N LYS A 231 6.01 -2.39 -17.60
CA LYS A 231 6.08 -1.70 -16.30
C LYS A 231 6.31 -2.68 -15.16
N ALA A 232 5.58 -3.79 -15.13
CA ALA A 232 5.73 -4.84 -14.12
C ALA A 232 7.13 -5.48 -14.18
N SER A 233 7.61 -5.82 -15.37
CA SER A 233 8.94 -6.39 -15.57
C SER A 233 10.06 -5.43 -15.20
N TRP A 234 9.87 -4.13 -15.45
CA TRP A 234 10.81 -3.11 -15.02
C TRP A 234 10.91 -3.06 -13.51
N GLY A 235 9.77 -3.07 -12.78
CA GLY A 235 9.75 -3.12 -11.31
C GLY A 235 10.50 -4.34 -10.77
N LEU A 236 10.20 -5.53 -11.28
CA LEU A 236 10.85 -6.78 -10.87
C LEU A 236 12.36 -6.78 -11.07
N LYS A 237 12.88 -6.08 -12.08
CA LYS A 237 14.32 -5.93 -12.31
C LYS A 237 15.07 -5.36 -11.10
N TYR A 238 14.44 -4.43 -10.38
CA TYR A 238 15.06 -3.75 -9.24
C TYR A 238 14.69 -4.35 -7.88
N THR A 239 13.59 -5.06 -7.78
CA THR A 239 13.10 -5.60 -6.49
C THR A 239 13.60 -7.01 -6.21
N LYS A 240 13.63 -7.86 -7.23
CA LYS A 240 13.85 -9.32 -7.08
C LYS A 240 15.14 -9.72 -6.37
N GLN A 241 16.22 -8.96 -6.58
CA GLN A 241 17.51 -9.30 -5.99
C GLN A 241 17.53 -9.09 -4.47
N LEU A 242 16.82 -8.07 -3.98
CA LEU A 242 16.76 -7.73 -2.56
C LEU A 242 15.82 -8.65 -1.77
N GLU A 243 14.94 -9.37 -2.46
CA GLU A 243 14.06 -10.39 -1.86
C GLU A 243 14.84 -11.66 -1.46
N ASP A 244 16.07 -11.84 -1.98
CA ASP A 244 16.93 -12.94 -1.55
C ASP A 244 17.29 -12.74 -0.06
N PRO A 245 16.95 -13.69 0.83
CA PRO A 245 17.26 -13.58 2.26
C PRO A 245 18.77 -13.44 2.56
N SER A 246 19.63 -13.86 1.64
CA SER A 246 21.09 -13.75 1.77
C SER A 246 21.63 -12.35 1.40
N PHE A 247 20.81 -11.49 0.82
CA PHE A 247 21.23 -10.12 0.52
C PHE A 247 21.39 -9.33 1.82
N GLU A 248 22.56 -8.76 2.03
CA GLU A 248 22.90 -7.94 3.19
C GLU A 248 23.52 -6.63 2.72
N THR A 249 23.24 -5.55 3.43
CA THR A 249 23.92 -4.25 3.33
C THR A 249 25.20 -4.27 4.17
N GLY A 250 26.07 -3.25 4.01
CA GLY A 250 27.29 -3.09 4.80
C GLY A 250 28.57 -3.02 3.97
N THR A 251 28.47 -3.17 2.64
CA THR A 251 29.53 -2.78 1.70
C THR A 251 29.04 -1.69 0.77
N PRO A 252 29.91 -0.79 0.27
CA PRO A 252 29.50 0.29 -0.62
C PRO A 252 28.71 -0.19 -1.83
N GLU A 253 29.06 -1.34 -2.40
CA GLU A 253 28.38 -1.92 -3.57
C GLU A 253 26.96 -2.36 -3.22
N LYS A 254 26.78 -3.06 -2.09
CA LYS A 254 25.48 -3.55 -1.63
C LYS A 254 24.60 -2.40 -1.12
N ASP A 255 25.19 -1.42 -0.48
CA ASP A 255 24.49 -0.22 -0.03
C ASP A 255 23.99 0.62 -1.22
N LYS A 256 24.78 0.76 -2.31
CA LYS A 256 24.35 1.38 -3.58
C LYS A 256 23.26 0.57 -4.27
N GLU A 257 23.33 -0.75 -4.21
CA GLU A 257 22.31 -1.62 -4.78
C GLU A 257 20.98 -1.44 -4.04
N PHE A 258 21.00 -1.37 -2.71
CA PHE A 258 19.85 -1.07 -1.89
C PHE A 258 19.31 0.35 -2.14
N LEU A 259 20.17 1.36 -2.20
CA LEU A 259 19.77 2.73 -2.55
C LEU A 259 19.12 2.79 -3.93
N SER A 260 19.62 2.03 -4.90
CA SER A 260 19.01 1.92 -6.25
C SER A 260 17.60 1.32 -6.19
N ASN A 261 17.39 0.30 -5.35
CA ASN A 261 16.06 -0.28 -5.13
C ASN A 261 15.11 0.77 -4.55
N LEU A 262 15.51 1.51 -3.52
CA LEU A 262 14.67 2.56 -2.92
C LEU A 262 14.28 3.64 -3.93
N ILE A 263 15.22 4.05 -4.80
CA ILE A 263 14.94 5.05 -5.85
C ILE A 263 13.98 4.47 -6.90
N ALA A 264 14.22 3.24 -7.38
CA ALA A 264 13.31 2.57 -8.31
C ALA A 264 11.91 2.40 -7.72
N TYR A 265 11.83 2.06 -6.45
CA TYR A 265 10.61 1.84 -5.73
C TYR A 265 9.83 3.15 -5.49
N TYR A 266 10.40 4.09 -4.73
CA TYR A 266 9.69 5.30 -4.33
C TYR A 266 9.61 6.39 -5.41
N CYS A 267 10.64 6.53 -6.25
CA CYS A 267 10.62 7.56 -7.29
C CYS A 267 9.94 7.09 -8.58
N VAL A 268 9.94 5.78 -8.89
CA VAL A 268 9.40 5.29 -10.14
C VAL A 268 8.14 4.46 -9.94
N LEU A 269 8.15 3.38 -9.16
CA LEU A 269 6.95 2.56 -8.98
C LEU A 269 5.83 3.40 -8.35
N GLU A 270 6.01 3.92 -7.16
CA GLU A 270 5.00 4.74 -6.46
C GLU A 270 4.98 6.19 -6.99
N GLY A 271 6.15 6.74 -7.30
CA GLY A 271 6.30 8.15 -7.65
C GLY A 271 6.02 8.52 -9.12
N MET A 272 5.88 7.55 -10.02
CA MET A 272 5.69 7.77 -11.45
C MET A 272 4.61 6.86 -12.04
N PHE A 273 4.69 5.53 -11.86
CA PHE A 273 3.87 4.56 -12.57
C PHE A 273 2.38 4.61 -12.22
N PHE A 274 1.99 5.25 -11.14
CA PHE A 274 0.59 5.43 -10.75
C PHE A 274 -0.02 6.72 -11.32
N TYR A 275 0.79 7.69 -11.72
CA TYR A 275 0.32 9.05 -11.99
C TYR A 275 -0.50 9.18 -13.27
N CYS A 276 -0.25 8.36 -14.28
CA CYS A 276 -1.10 8.30 -15.47
C CYS A 276 -2.52 7.80 -15.08
N GLY A 277 -2.60 6.65 -14.40
CA GLY A 277 -3.88 6.09 -13.98
C GLY A 277 -4.65 7.00 -13.03
N PHE A 278 -3.98 7.59 -12.03
CA PHE A 278 -4.62 8.54 -11.12
C PHE A 278 -5.23 9.72 -11.88
N SER A 279 -4.45 10.38 -12.74
CA SER A 279 -4.96 11.54 -13.49
C SER A 279 -6.11 11.17 -14.43
N GLN A 280 -6.07 10.00 -15.04
CA GLN A 280 -7.14 9.50 -15.92
C GLN A 280 -8.44 9.26 -15.15
N ILE A 281 -8.38 8.47 -14.07
CA ILE A 281 -9.56 8.12 -13.25
C ILE A 281 -10.14 9.37 -12.56
N LEU A 282 -9.29 10.18 -11.95
CA LEU A 282 -9.73 11.40 -11.25
C LEU A 282 -10.32 12.43 -12.23
N SER A 283 -9.79 12.52 -13.46
CA SER A 283 -10.39 13.34 -14.52
C SER A 283 -11.81 12.86 -14.91
N MET A 284 -12.07 11.56 -14.90
CA MET A 284 -13.42 11.03 -15.11
C MET A 284 -14.35 11.42 -13.96
N GLY A 285 -13.92 11.28 -12.72
CA GLY A 285 -14.67 11.71 -11.54
C GLY A 285 -15.04 13.19 -11.56
N ARG A 286 -14.12 14.06 -11.99
CA ARG A 286 -14.40 15.52 -12.19
C ARG A 286 -15.47 15.80 -13.23
N ARG A 287 -15.77 14.86 -14.11
CA ARG A 287 -16.85 14.92 -15.11
C ARG A 287 -18.09 14.14 -14.69
N ASN A 288 -18.22 13.79 -13.41
CA ASN A 288 -19.28 12.97 -12.84
C ASN A 288 -19.43 11.59 -13.53
N LYS A 289 -18.29 11.00 -13.96
CA LYS A 289 -18.22 9.64 -14.49
C LYS A 289 -17.35 8.78 -13.57
N MET A 290 -17.80 7.56 -13.29
CA MET A 290 -17.08 6.63 -12.42
C MET A 290 -16.68 7.28 -11.08
N THR A 291 -17.64 7.89 -10.42
CA THR A 291 -17.43 8.70 -9.22
C THR A 291 -17.00 7.86 -8.01
N GLY A 292 -17.53 6.64 -7.88
CA GLY A 292 -17.13 5.70 -6.83
C GLY A 292 -15.71 5.19 -7.05
N VAL A 293 -15.36 4.78 -8.28
CA VAL A 293 -13.97 4.42 -8.62
C VAL A 293 -13.06 5.61 -8.37
N SER A 294 -13.44 6.81 -8.78
CA SER A 294 -12.67 8.04 -8.56
C SER A 294 -12.45 8.33 -7.06
N GLU A 295 -13.46 8.09 -6.22
CA GLU A 295 -13.37 8.27 -4.77
C GLU A 295 -12.36 7.27 -4.16
N GLN A 296 -12.41 5.98 -4.55
CA GLN A 296 -11.41 4.99 -4.17
C GLN A 296 -9.99 5.48 -4.51
N PHE A 297 -9.80 5.92 -5.75
CA PHE A 297 -8.51 6.40 -6.24
C PHE A 297 -8.03 7.71 -5.56
N GLN A 298 -8.94 8.54 -5.04
CA GLN A 298 -8.55 9.70 -4.22
C GLN A 298 -7.97 9.28 -2.88
N TYR A 299 -8.55 8.27 -2.22
CA TYR A 299 -8.01 7.75 -0.97
C TYR A 299 -6.65 7.09 -1.19
N ILE A 300 -6.55 6.23 -2.21
CA ILE A 300 -5.28 5.59 -2.60
C ILE A 300 -4.21 6.64 -2.90
N MET A 301 -4.50 7.64 -3.72
CA MET A 301 -3.53 8.67 -4.06
C MET A 301 -3.03 9.49 -2.87
N ARG A 302 -3.83 9.67 -1.81
CA ARG A 302 -3.37 10.28 -0.55
C ARG A 302 -2.35 9.41 0.15
N ASP A 303 -2.62 8.11 0.26
CA ASP A 303 -1.71 7.16 0.87
C ASP A 303 -0.41 7.11 0.06
N GLU A 304 -0.48 6.99 -1.27
CA GLU A 304 0.68 7.00 -2.17
C GLU A 304 1.51 8.29 -2.07
N SER A 305 0.86 9.43 -1.87
CA SER A 305 1.58 10.69 -1.67
C SER A 305 2.39 10.68 -0.37
N MET A 306 1.88 10.06 0.69
CA MET A 306 2.61 9.85 1.95
C MET A 306 3.76 8.85 1.77
N HIS A 307 3.54 7.76 1.04
CA HIS A 307 4.54 6.75 0.73
C HIS A 307 5.74 7.36 -0.01
N VAL A 308 5.48 8.08 -1.10
CA VAL A 308 6.52 8.78 -1.87
C VAL A 308 7.30 9.77 -1.00
N ASN A 309 6.59 10.58 -0.21
CA ASN A 309 7.26 11.56 0.66
C ASN A 309 8.10 10.89 1.75
N PHE A 310 7.65 9.76 2.31
CA PHE A 310 8.46 8.97 3.23
C PHE A 310 9.70 8.41 2.55
N GLY A 311 9.53 7.82 1.37
CA GLY A 311 10.63 7.23 0.61
C GLY A 311 11.70 8.25 0.21
N ILE A 312 11.28 9.45 -0.21
CA ILE A 312 12.20 10.56 -0.51
C ILE A 312 13.01 10.96 0.73
N ASP A 313 12.36 11.07 1.89
CA ASP A 313 13.06 11.40 3.15
C ASP A 313 14.03 10.29 3.56
N VAL A 314 13.67 9.01 3.37
CA VAL A 314 14.59 7.87 3.59
C VAL A 314 15.79 7.92 2.66
N ILE A 315 15.57 8.10 1.35
CA ILE A 315 16.63 8.21 0.34
C ILE A 315 17.58 9.34 0.68
N ASN A 316 17.07 10.54 0.95
CA ASN A 316 17.87 11.70 1.28
C ASN A 316 18.63 11.52 2.61
N THR A 317 18.02 10.86 3.58
CA THR A 317 18.68 10.55 4.86
C THR A 317 19.85 9.58 4.65
N ILE A 318 19.66 8.52 3.84
CA ILE A 318 20.74 7.57 3.52
C ILE A 318 21.88 8.27 2.77
N ILE A 319 21.57 9.13 1.80
CA ILE A 319 22.57 9.90 1.05
C ILE A 319 23.35 10.82 1.98
N ASN A 320 22.68 11.52 2.89
CA ASN A 320 23.30 12.44 3.83
C ASN A 320 24.18 11.72 4.88
N GLU A 321 23.75 10.55 5.33
CA GLU A 321 24.53 9.73 6.28
C GLU A 321 25.70 9.02 5.59
N ASN A 322 25.60 8.75 4.29
CA ASN A 322 26.56 7.98 3.50
C ASN A 322 26.92 8.68 2.18
N PRO A 323 27.52 9.88 2.21
CA PRO A 323 27.73 10.69 1.00
C PRO A 323 28.62 10.01 -0.05
N HIS A 324 29.42 9.02 0.35
CA HIS A 324 30.25 8.22 -0.56
C HIS A 324 29.43 7.29 -1.47
N LEU A 325 28.16 7.03 -1.15
CA LEU A 325 27.26 6.27 -2.01
C LEU A 325 26.66 7.11 -3.14
N TRP A 326 26.65 8.45 -2.98
CA TRP A 326 26.04 9.38 -3.94
C TRP A 326 27.07 10.00 -4.88
N ASP A 327 27.90 9.16 -5.48
CA ASP A 327 28.88 9.56 -6.50
C ASP A 327 28.21 9.79 -7.87
N ASP A 328 29.01 10.22 -8.86
CA ASP A 328 28.51 10.58 -10.19
C ASP A 328 27.90 9.38 -10.95
N ASP A 329 28.42 8.17 -10.72
CA ASP A 329 27.86 6.95 -11.31
C ASP A 329 26.47 6.64 -10.72
N MET A 330 26.31 6.78 -9.41
CA MET A 330 25.02 6.57 -8.73
C MET A 330 24.00 7.62 -9.13
N LYS A 331 24.41 8.90 -9.22
CA LYS A 331 23.55 10.00 -9.71
C LYS A 331 23.07 9.75 -11.13
N LYS A 332 24.00 9.33 -12.02
CA LYS A 332 23.67 8.99 -13.39
C LYS A 332 22.68 7.82 -13.43
N ARG A 333 22.96 6.75 -12.70
CA ARG A 333 22.08 5.58 -12.59
C ARG A 333 20.68 5.96 -12.11
N ALA A 334 20.56 6.77 -11.07
CA ALA A 334 19.30 7.25 -10.53
C ALA A 334 18.52 8.07 -11.57
N LYS A 335 19.20 8.98 -12.27
CA LYS A 335 18.61 9.78 -13.34
C LYS A 335 18.11 8.89 -14.48
N ASP A 336 18.92 7.97 -14.96
CA ASP A 336 18.57 7.05 -16.05
C ASP A 336 17.33 6.19 -15.69
N MET A 337 17.25 5.69 -14.45
CA MET A 337 16.09 4.93 -13.95
C MET A 337 14.79 5.74 -14.00
N ILE A 338 14.83 6.98 -13.52
CA ILE A 338 13.64 7.85 -13.49
C ILE A 338 13.20 8.20 -14.91
N ILE A 339 14.14 8.47 -15.82
CA ILE A 339 13.84 8.75 -17.24
C ILE A 339 13.28 7.50 -17.93
N GLU A 340 13.88 6.31 -17.70
CA GLU A 340 13.38 5.04 -18.22
C GLU A 340 11.93 4.80 -17.78
N GLY A 341 11.65 4.95 -16.49
CA GLY A 341 10.30 4.84 -15.94
C GLY A 341 9.33 5.85 -16.56
N THR A 342 9.76 7.10 -16.74
CA THR A 342 8.94 8.13 -17.39
C THR A 342 8.55 7.74 -18.81
N ASN A 343 9.48 7.19 -19.58
CA ASN A 343 9.21 6.75 -20.95
C ASN A 343 8.23 5.57 -21.01
N LEU A 344 8.34 4.62 -20.09
CA LEU A 344 7.38 3.52 -19.96
C LEU A 344 5.98 4.02 -19.62
N GLU A 345 5.88 5.02 -18.74
CA GLU A 345 4.59 5.60 -18.36
C GLU A 345 3.97 6.42 -19.50
N ILE A 346 4.79 7.11 -20.31
CA ILE A 346 4.34 7.78 -21.53
C ILE A 346 3.82 6.77 -22.56
N GLU A 347 4.49 5.63 -22.72
CA GLU A 347 4.02 4.54 -23.58
C GLU A 347 2.68 3.98 -23.10
N TYR A 348 2.55 3.74 -21.80
CA TYR A 348 1.31 3.32 -21.17
C TYR A 348 0.18 4.33 -21.38
N ALA A 349 0.44 5.62 -21.23
CA ALA A 349 -0.54 6.67 -21.47
C ALA A 349 -1.05 6.71 -22.91
N ARG A 350 -0.18 6.45 -23.90
CA ARG A 350 -0.56 6.37 -25.31
C ARG A 350 -1.42 5.14 -25.61
N ASP A 351 -1.14 4.00 -24.96
CA ASP A 351 -1.91 2.76 -25.12
C ASP A 351 -3.30 2.87 -24.49
N THR A 352 -3.40 3.50 -23.33
CA THR A 352 -4.67 3.62 -22.59
C THR A 352 -5.62 4.67 -23.18
N MET A 353 -5.11 5.63 -23.93
CA MET A 353 -5.90 6.72 -24.53
C MET A 353 -5.54 6.98 -26.00
N PRO A 354 -5.70 6.02 -26.91
CA PRO A 354 -5.26 6.17 -28.30
C PRO A 354 -5.99 7.30 -29.03
N ARG A 355 -7.24 7.57 -28.70
CA ARG A 355 -8.05 8.66 -29.29
C ARG A 355 -8.21 9.86 -28.36
N GLY A 356 -7.79 9.72 -27.10
CA GLY A 356 -8.01 10.70 -26.04
C GLY A 356 -9.43 10.67 -25.47
N VAL A 357 -9.59 11.33 -24.34
CA VAL A 357 -10.88 11.57 -23.69
C VAL A 357 -11.05 13.07 -23.46
N LEU A 358 -12.27 13.52 -23.20
CA LEU A 358 -12.55 14.94 -23.02
C LEU A 358 -11.64 15.55 -21.92
N GLY A 359 -10.86 16.54 -22.32
CA GLY A 359 -9.93 17.25 -21.42
C GLY A 359 -8.57 16.57 -21.22
N MET A 360 -8.33 15.42 -21.88
CA MET A 360 -7.08 14.66 -21.73
C MET A 360 -6.73 13.91 -23.02
N ASN A 361 -5.49 14.01 -23.42
CA ASN A 361 -4.92 13.25 -24.54
C ASN A 361 -3.49 12.86 -24.26
N ALA A 362 -2.92 12.00 -25.09
CA ALA A 362 -1.56 11.47 -24.91
C ALA A 362 -0.49 12.56 -24.84
N LYS A 363 -0.65 13.69 -25.56
CA LYS A 363 0.35 14.78 -25.53
C LYS A 363 0.32 15.53 -24.19
N VAL A 364 -0.86 15.88 -23.71
CA VAL A 364 -1.00 16.55 -22.39
C VAL A 364 -0.52 15.63 -21.28
N MET A 365 -0.79 14.32 -21.38
CA MET A 365 -0.26 13.34 -20.43
C MET A 365 1.26 13.24 -20.48
N GLU A 366 1.87 13.25 -21.67
CA GLU A 366 3.32 13.27 -21.82
C GLU A 366 3.94 14.48 -21.11
N ASP A 367 3.36 15.68 -21.27
CA ASP A 367 3.83 16.90 -20.60
C ASP A 367 3.69 16.77 -19.08
N TYR A 368 2.59 16.19 -18.60
CA TYR A 368 2.40 15.92 -17.17
C TYR A 368 3.44 14.95 -16.61
N LEU A 369 3.71 13.86 -17.29
CA LEU A 369 4.68 12.86 -16.85
C LEU A 369 6.13 13.39 -16.88
N LYS A 370 6.46 14.27 -17.82
CA LYS A 370 7.73 15.00 -17.83
C LYS A 370 7.85 15.96 -16.64
N PHE A 371 6.76 16.62 -16.28
CA PHE A 371 6.69 17.45 -15.05
C PHE A 371 6.93 16.60 -13.79
N ILE A 372 6.29 15.44 -13.69
CA ILE A 372 6.50 14.51 -12.57
C ILE A 372 7.94 14.00 -12.54
N CYS A 373 8.53 13.67 -13.69
CA CYS A 373 9.95 13.28 -13.80
C CYS A 373 10.88 14.33 -13.17
N ASN A 374 10.74 15.59 -13.60
CA ASN A 374 11.54 16.68 -13.06
C ASN A 374 11.36 16.83 -11.54
N ARG A 375 10.12 16.70 -11.05
CA ARG A 375 9.82 16.75 -9.63
C ARG A 375 10.54 15.63 -8.85
N ARG A 376 10.57 14.39 -9.37
CA ARG A 376 11.28 13.27 -8.73
C ARG A 376 12.79 13.47 -8.73
N LEU A 377 13.35 13.94 -9.84
CA LEU A 377 14.78 14.27 -9.93
C LEU A 377 15.18 15.32 -8.90
N GLN A 378 14.44 16.43 -8.81
CA GLN A 378 14.71 17.50 -7.86
C GLN A 378 14.59 17.05 -6.41
N GLN A 379 13.63 16.18 -6.08
CA GLN A 379 13.42 15.69 -4.73
C GLN A 379 14.61 14.89 -4.17
N ILE A 380 15.42 14.28 -5.05
CA ILE A 380 16.66 13.58 -4.66
C ILE A 380 17.93 14.36 -5.02
N GLY A 381 17.81 15.67 -5.29
CA GLY A 381 18.93 16.58 -5.51
C GLY A 381 19.56 16.49 -6.91
N LEU A 382 18.84 15.98 -7.92
CA LEU A 382 19.28 15.94 -9.30
C LEU A 382 18.68 17.10 -10.12
N ALA A 383 19.39 17.51 -11.18
CA ALA A 383 18.91 18.53 -12.11
C ALA A 383 17.74 17.99 -12.96
N GLU A 384 16.84 18.90 -13.33
CA GLU A 384 15.76 18.64 -14.28
C GLU A 384 16.29 18.06 -15.60
N GLU A 385 15.51 17.18 -16.20
CA GLU A 385 15.74 16.64 -17.54
C GLU A 385 15.01 17.44 -18.61
N TYR A 386 13.76 17.81 -18.35
CA TYR A 386 12.88 18.45 -19.31
C TYR A 386 12.72 19.93 -19.00
N THR A 387 13.35 20.80 -19.78
CA THR A 387 13.26 22.26 -19.57
C THR A 387 11.94 22.84 -20.10
N GLY A 388 11.38 23.81 -19.37
CA GLY A 388 10.20 24.55 -19.82
C GLY A 388 8.89 23.75 -19.77
N VAL A 389 8.85 22.66 -19.02
CA VAL A 389 7.64 21.87 -18.82
C VAL A 389 6.86 22.41 -17.64
N GLU A 390 5.59 22.76 -17.87
CA GLU A 390 4.67 23.22 -16.86
C GLU A 390 3.68 22.11 -16.49
N ASN A 391 3.07 22.18 -15.29
CA ASN A 391 2.05 21.23 -14.84
C ASN A 391 0.71 21.48 -15.56
N PRO A 392 0.27 20.60 -16.48
CA PRO A 392 -1.00 20.78 -17.17
C PRO A 392 -2.21 20.41 -16.29
N PHE A 393 -1.98 19.77 -15.12
CA PHE A 393 -3.00 19.36 -14.19
C PHE A 393 -2.76 19.96 -12.78
N PRO A 394 -2.85 21.30 -12.61
CA PRO A 394 -2.61 21.91 -11.30
C PRO A 394 -3.52 21.36 -10.19
N TRP A 395 -4.73 20.94 -10.54
CA TRP A 395 -5.67 20.29 -9.62
C TRP A 395 -5.14 18.95 -9.05
N MET A 396 -4.26 18.24 -9.75
CA MET A 396 -3.58 17.05 -9.20
C MET A 396 -2.63 17.42 -8.06
N SER A 397 -1.92 18.54 -8.19
CA SER A 397 -1.05 19.03 -7.10
C SER A 397 -1.84 19.41 -5.86
N GLU A 398 -3.04 19.96 -6.03
CA GLU A 398 -3.93 20.27 -4.90
C GLU A 398 -4.30 19.00 -4.12
N ILE A 399 -4.49 17.88 -4.78
CA ILE A 399 -4.78 16.59 -4.12
C ILE A 399 -3.52 16.00 -3.48
N MET A 400 -2.37 16.07 -4.16
CA MET A 400 -1.09 15.55 -3.67
C MET A 400 -0.51 16.34 -2.49
N ASP A 401 -0.70 17.66 -2.50
CA ASP A 401 -0.12 18.59 -1.51
C ASP A 401 -1.09 18.90 -0.37
N LEU A 402 -2.28 18.28 -0.37
CA LEU A 402 -3.29 18.45 0.68
C LEU A 402 -2.76 17.91 2.01
N LYS A 403 -2.12 18.79 2.80
CA LYS A 403 -1.96 18.67 4.25
C LYS A 403 -3.29 18.78 5.01
N LYS A 404 -4.37 18.38 4.44
CA LYS A 404 -5.64 18.26 5.15
C LYS A 404 -5.70 16.90 5.81
N GLU A 405 -4.89 16.74 6.83
CA GLU A 405 -5.14 15.81 7.91
C GLU A 405 -6.47 16.24 8.56
N LYS A 406 -7.54 15.65 8.09
CA LYS A 406 -8.79 15.70 8.84
C LYS A 406 -8.67 14.64 9.93
N ASN A 407 -8.34 15.09 11.14
CA ASN A 407 -8.40 14.23 12.31
C ASN A 407 -9.82 13.66 12.41
N PHE A 408 -9.94 12.34 12.50
CA PHE A 408 -11.20 11.62 12.69
C PHE A 408 -12.07 12.20 13.81
N PHE A 409 -11.47 12.80 14.83
CA PHE A 409 -12.16 13.44 15.95
C PHE A 409 -12.54 14.92 15.70
N GLU A 410 -11.94 15.60 14.73
CA GLU A 410 -12.16 17.02 14.45
C GLU A 410 -13.13 17.26 13.31
N THR A 411 -13.19 16.36 12.37
CA THR A 411 -14.23 16.35 11.35
C THR A 411 -14.75 14.92 11.26
N ARG A 412 -16.05 14.72 11.54
CA ARG A 412 -16.73 13.58 10.92
C ARG A 412 -16.27 13.58 9.48
N VAL A 413 -15.74 12.45 9.02
CA VAL A 413 -15.51 12.24 7.59
C VAL A 413 -16.86 12.50 6.95
N ILE A 414 -17.08 13.72 6.46
CA ILE A 414 -18.40 14.16 5.94
C ILE A 414 -18.73 13.32 4.71
N ASP A 415 -17.71 12.71 4.12
CA ASP A 415 -17.81 11.81 2.98
C ASP A 415 -17.93 10.33 3.39
N TYR A 416 -17.92 10.03 4.69
CA TYR A 416 -18.26 8.71 5.22
C TYR A 416 -19.80 8.58 5.19
N GLN A 417 -20.32 8.25 4.04
CA GLN A 417 -21.66 7.68 4.00
C GLN A 417 -21.54 6.25 4.52
N VAL A 418 -22.00 6.05 5.73
CA VAL A 418 -22.29 4.70 6.25
C VAL A 418 -23.34 4.14 5.28
N GLY A 419 -22.85 3.40 4.28
CA GLY A 419 -23.73 2.76 3.31
C GLY A 419 -24.67 1.86 4.08
N GLY A 420 -25.96 2.19 4.03
CA GLY A 420 -27.18 1.42 4.32
C GLY A 420 -27.17 0.12 5.10
N ALA A 421 -26.21 -0.15 5.96
CA ALA A 421 -26.16 -1.36 6.77
C ALA A 421 -27.03 -1.27 8.05
N LEU A 422 -27.81 -0.20 8.19
CA LEU A 422 -28.74 0.00 9.31
C LEU A 422 -30.11 0.51 8.82
N ASN A 423 -30.70 -0.15 7.81
CA ASN A 423 -32.14 -0.09 7.56
C ASN A 423 -32.68 -1.49 7.33
#